data_48b056c034d37e32d7da3401726f10cd
#
_entry.id   48b056c034d37e32d7da3401726f10cd
#
_cell.length_a   1.000
_cell.length_b   1.000
_cell.length_c   1.000
_cell.angle_alpha   90.00
_cell.angle_beta   90.00
_cell.angle_gamma   90.00
#
_symmetry.space_group_name_H-M   'P 1'
#
loop_
_entity.id
_entity.type
_entity.pdbx_description
1 polymer ?
#
loop_
_entity_poly.entity_id
_entity_poly.type
_entity_poly.pdbx_seq_one_letter_code
_entity_poly.pdbx_strand_id
1 'polypeptide(L)'
;MKKILLLNPEGATNKKVKEFQVREAVRAIVLNEDNKVALLRVLKYDYYKIPGGGIEKDEDRITALKRECFEEIGAEIEIVGEVGMIVEYRKSFNLKQTSYCYLAKLKGKSGNSKFTEDEIRDKFEPIWLSYKEALRKFSINTTSFEGRVYIMPREYAFLKEARKLIKS
;
A
#
# COMPACT_ATOMS: atom_id res chain seq x y z
N MET A 1 -2.57 14.54 8.30
CA MET A 1 -3.19 13.25 7.88
C MET A 1 -3.71 12.48 9.09
N LYS A 2 -4.97 12.01 9.03
CA LYS A 2 -5.66 11.30 10.12
C LYS A 2 -5.09 9.87 10.29
N LYS A 3 -4.86 9.45 11.55
CA LYS A 3 -4.56 8.06 11.88
C LYS A 3 -5.84 7.21 11.82
N ILE A 4 -5.84 6.19 10.97
CA ILE A 4 -6.98 5.28 10.76
C ILE A 4 -6.91 4.10 11.73
N LEU A 5 -5.72 3.49 11.87
CA LEU A 5 -5.55 2.22 12.56
C LEU A 5 -4.14 2.10 13.14
N LEU A 6 -4.02 1.33 14.21
CA LEU A 6 -2.78 0.75 14.71
C LEU A 6 -2.86 -0.77 14.58
N LEU A 7 -1.97 -1.36 13.80
CA LEU A 7 -1.80 -2.81 13.69
C LEU A 7 -0.70 -3.27 14.65
N ASN A 8 -1.06 -4.08 15.63
CA ASN A 8 -0.14 -4.69 16.59
C ASN A 8 -0.54 -6.15 16.87
N PRO A 9 -0.61 -7.00 15.83
CA PRO A 9 -1.11 -8.37 15.97
C PRO A 9 -0.23 -9.27 16.85
N GLU A 10 1.05 -8.93 17.00
CA GLU A 10 2.01 -9.68 17.79
C GLU A 10 2.15 -9.16 19.24
N GLY A 11 1.33 -8.19 19.65
CA GLY A 11 1.30 -7.67 21.01
C GLY A 11 2.62 -7.02 21.48
N ALA A 12 3.26 -6.22 20.61
CA ALA A 12 4.45 -5.46 21.01
C ALA A 12 4.11 -4.44 22.09
N THR A 13 4.87 -4.43 23.18
CA THR A 13 4.69 -3.46 24.28
C THR A 13 5.27 -2.10 23.90
N ASN A 14 4.76 -1.02 24.52
CA ASN A 14 5.29 0.32 24.31
C ASN A 14 6.78 0.45 24.61
N LYS A 15 7.29 -0.30 25.61
CA LYS A 15 8.71 -0.36 25.92
C LYS A 15 9.49 -0.94 24.75
N LYS A 16 9.04 -2.08 24.21
CA LYS A 16 9.71 -2.75 23.08
C LYS A 16 9.68 -1.94 21.80
N VAL A 17 8.56 -1.26 21.52
CA VAL A 17 8.39 -0.42 20.33
C VAL A 17 9.40 0.74 20.25
N LYS A 18 9.88 1.24 21.38
CA LYS A 18 10.92 2.28 21.41
C LYS A 18 12.28 1.82 20.85
N GLU A 19 12.51 0.51 20.83
CA GLU A 19 13.74 -0.10 20.31
C GLU A 19 13.62 -0.46 18.80
N PHE A 20 12.43 -0.35 18.21
CA PHE A 20 12.17 -0.71 16.83
C PHE A 20 12.82 0.27 15.85
N GLN A 21 13.30 -0.25 14.73
CA GLN A 21 13.64 0.57 13.59
C GLN A 21 12.38 1.29 13.11
N VAL A 22 12.53 2.54 12.68
CA VAL A 22 11.43 3.34 12.15
C VAL A 22 11.50 3.39 10.63
N ARG A 23 10.38 3.09 9.97
CA ARG A 23 10.22 3.19 8.53
C ARG A 23 8.98 3.99 8.20
N GLU A 24 9.09 4.90 7.25
CA GLU A 24 7.95 5.56 6.62
C GLU A 24 7.72 5.01 5.23
N ALA A 25 6.47 4.90 4.84
CA ALA A 25 6.07 4.40 3.54
C ALA A 25 4.86 5.18 3.00
N VAL A 26 4.72 5.21 1.69
CA VAL A 26 3.57 5.79 1.00
C VAL A 26 2.76 4.72 0.29
N ARG A 27 1.47 4.97 0.13
CA ARG A 27 0.51 4.09 -0.55
C ARG A 27 -0.44 4.91 -1.39
N ALA A 28 -0.80 4.40 -2.57
CA ALA A 28 -1.77 5.05 -3.45
C ALA A 28 -2.95 4.14 -3.76
N ILE A 29 -4.15 4.64 -3.55
CA ILE A 29 -5.34 4.08 -4.17
C ILE A 29 -5.51 4.84 -5.48
N VAL A 30 -5.09 4.21 -6.59
CA VAL A 30 -5.11 4.81 -7.93
C VAL A 30 -6.35 4.33 -8.67
N LEU A 31 -7.16 5.27 -9.14
CA LEU A 31 -8.33 5.02 -9.98
C LEU A 31 -8.00 5.36 -11.45
N ASN A 32 -8.35 4.46 -12.36
CA ASN A 32 -8.34 4.76 -13.80
C ASN A 32 -9.67 5.39 -14.26
N GLU A 33 -9.79 5.67 -15.56
CA GLU A 33 -10.98 6.28 -16.18
C GLU A 33 -12.26 5.43 -15.97
N ASP A 34 -12.13 4.11 -15.89
CA ASP A 34 -13.23 3.18 -15.61
C ASP A 34 -13.54 3.04 -14.11
N ASN A 35 -12.93 3.86 -13.23
CA ASN A 35 -13.00 3.76 -11.77
C ASN A 35 -12.51 2.41 -11.22
N LYS A 36 -11.64 1.72 -11.94
CA LYS A 36 -10.95 0.53 -11.43
C LYS A 36 -9.76 0.93 -10.58
N VAL A 37 -9.50 0.15 -9.54
CA VAL A 37 -8.41 0.33 -8.59
C VAL A 37 -7.20 -0.47 -9.05
N ALA A 38 -6.02 0.16 -9.05
CA ALA A 38 -4.75 -0.54 -9.26
C ALA A 38 -4.37 -1.36 -8.04
N LEU A 39 -4.04 -2.62 -8.24
CA LEU A 39 -3.42 -3.50 -7.25
C LEU A 39 -2.15 -4.13 -7.82
N LEU A 40 -1.28 -4.57 -6.94
CA LEU A 40 -0.17 -5.46 -7.24
C LEU A 40 -0.49 -6.84 -6.67
N ARG A 41 -0.47 -7.85 -7.50
CA ARG A 41 -0.48 -9.24 -7.09
C ARG A 41 0.94 -9.71 -6.88
N VAL A 42 1.24 -10.28 -5.72
CA VAL A 42 2.55 -10.85 -5.39
C VAL A 42 2.43 -12.36 -5.45
N LEU A 43 2.71 -12.93 -6.62
CA LEU A 43 2.44 -14.34 -6.95
C LEU A 43 3.20 -15.31 -6.05
N LYS A 44 4.46 -15.02 -5.74
CA LYS A 44 5.30 -15.89 -4.90
C LYS A 44 4.73 -16.14 -3.50
N TYR A 45 4.05 -15.14 -2.95
CA TYR A 45 3.54 -15.17 -1.57
C TYR A 45 2.02 -15.15 -1.50
N ASP A 46 1.35 -15.17 -2.65
CA ASP A 46 -0.11 -15.21 -2.80
C ASP A 46 -0.85 -14.16 -1.97
N TYR A 47 -0.42 -12.89 -2.08
CA TYR A 47 -1.14 -11.76 -1.52
C TYR A 47 -1.23 -10.59 -2.50
N TYR A 48 -2.05 -9.60 -2.12
CA TYR A 48 -2.26 -8.37 -2.88
C TYR A 48 -1.82 -7.17 -2.05
N LYS A 49 -1.38 -6.10 -2.72
CA LYS A 49 -1.11 -4.80 -2.11
C LYS A 49 -1.53 -3.67 -3.05
N ILE A 50 -1.79 -2.48 -2.51
CA ILE A 50 -1.90 -1.27 -3.31
C ILE A 50 -0.51 -0.74 -3.65
N PRO A 51 -0.34 0.02 -4.76
CA PRO A 51 0.95 0.60 -5.14
C PRO A 51 1.56 1.45 -4.03
N GLY A 52 2.87 1.40 -3.94
CA GLY A 52 3.65 2.20 -3.00
C GLY A 52 4.69 1.41 -2.23
N GLY A 53 5.67 2.13 -1.69
CA GLY A 53 6.84 1.58 -1.01
C GLY A 53 7.42 2.51 0.04
N GLY A 54 8.68 2.33 0.36
CA GLY A 54 9.40 3.14 1.33
C GLY A 54 9.69 4.55 0.82
N ILE A 55 9.74 5.51 1.74
CA ILE A 55 10.24 6.85 1.46
C ILE A 55 11.76 6.79 1.56
N GLU A 56 12.46 7.22 0.51
CA GLU A 56 13.92 7.25 0.49
C GLU A 56 14.46 8.45 1.26
N LYS A 57 15.77 8.42 1.54
CA LYS A 57 16.44 9.54 2.20
C LYS A 57 16.30 10.80 1.34
N ASP A 58 15.96 11.91 1.99
CA ASP A 58 15.80 13.23 1.37
C ASP A 58 14.63 13.32 0.36
N GLU A 59 13.73 12.33 0.34
CA GLU A 59 12.53 12.30 -0.48
C GLU A 59 11.28 12.71 0.33
N ASP A 60 10.43 13.57 -0.22
CA ASP A 60 9.13 13.85 0.37
C ASP A 60 8.08 12.78 -0.01
N ARG A 61 6.96 12.75 0.73
CA ARG A 61 5.91 11.74 0.54
C ARG A 61 5.30 11.74 -0.86
N ILE A 62 5.14 12.91 -1.46
CA ILE A 62 4.49 13.05 -2.78
C ILE A 62 5.43 12.59 -3.89
N THR A 63 6.70 12.93 -3.78
CA THR A 63 7.75 12.46 -4.69
C THR A 63 7.88 10.94 -4.61
N ALA A 64 8.00 10.37 -3.40
CA ALA A 64 8.01 8.93 -3.18
C ALA A 64 6.79 8.25 -3.81
N LEU A 65 5.60 8.78 -3.57
CA LEU A 65 4.36 8.20 -4.09
C LEU A 65 4.32 8.16 -5.61
N LYS A 66 4.72 9.24 -6.27
CA LYS A 66 4.79 9.33 -7.73
C LYS A 66 5.82 8.37 -8.31
N ARG A 67 7.01 8.28 -7.69
CA ARG A 67 8.08 7.34 -8.08
C ARG A 67 7.57 5.90 -8.00
N GLU A 68 7.01 5.49 -6.85
CA GLU A 68 6.48 4.14 -6.64
C GLU A 68 5.37 3.77 -7.62
N CYS A 69 4.41 4.66 -7.87
CA CYS A 69 3.36 4.41 -8.86
C CYS A 69 3.92 4.27 -10.28
N PHE A 70 4.93 5.08 -10.63
CA PHE A 70 5.58 4.96 -11.94
C PHE A 70 6.35 3.64 -12.08
N GLU A 71 7.06 3.22 -11.03
CA GLU A 71 7.85 1.98 -11.02
C GLU A 71 6.95 0.74 -11.02
N GLU A 72 5.93 0.70 -10.15
CA GLU A 72 5.13 -0.50 -9.93
C GLU A 72 3.99 -0.69 -10.95
N ILE A 73 3.34 0.38 -11.39
CA ILE A 73 2.19 0.29 -12.31
C ILE A 73 2.36 1.09 -13.61
N GLY A 74 3.56 1.63 -13.86
CA GLY A 74 3.86 2.41 -15.05
C GLY A 74 2.99 3.66 -15.19
N ALA A 75 2.56 4.26 -14.09
CA ALA A 75 1.54 5.30 -14.09
C ALA A 75 2.04 6.63 -13.55
N GLU A 76 1.79 7.70 -14.31
CA GLU A 76 1.73 9.04 -13.73
C GLU A 76 0.39 9.24 -13.02
N ILE A 77 0.41 9.89 -11.88
CA ILE A 77 -0.78 10.07 -11.05
C ILE A 77 -1.02 11.53 -10.70
N GLU A 78 -2.30 11.86 -10.52
CA GLU A 78 -2.78 13.08 -9.90
C GLU A 78 -3.36 12.76 -8.53
N ILE A 79 -2.82 13.36 -7.46
CA ILE A 79 -3.31 13.16 -6.11
C ILE A 79 -4.56 13.99 -5.92
N VAL A 80 -5.65 13.35 -5.53
CA VAL A 80 -6.96 14.00 -5.35
C VAL A 80 -7.40 14.09 -3.88
N GLY A 81 -6.71 13.38 -2.97
CA GLY A 81 -7.02 13.50 -1.55
C GLY A 81 -6.13 12.65 -0.64
N GLU A 82 -6.15 12.98 0.64
CA GLU A 82 -5.52 12.20 1.71
C GLU A 82 -6.53 11.19 2.26
N VAL A 83 -6.16 9.91 2.25
CA VAL A 83 -6.99 8.85 2.85
C VAL A 83 -6.74 8.77 4.36
N GLY A 84 -5.47 8.71 4.75
CA GLY A 84 -5.07 8.65 6.14
C GLY A 84 -3.77 7.87 6.33
N MET A 85 -3.38 7.63 7.59
CA MET A 85 -2.19 6.86 7.91
C MET A 85 -2.50 5.66 8.81
N ILE A 86 -1.70 4.61 8.67
CA ILE A 86 -1.73 3.41 9.51
C ILE A 86 -0.33 3.19 10.08
N VAL A 87 -0.29 2.89 11.38
CA VAL A 87 0.94 2.54 12.10
C VAL A 87 0.95 1.03 12.34
N GLU A 88 2.07 0.39 12.08
CA GLU A 88 2.27 -1.03 12.27
C GLU A 88 3.43 -1.27 13.23
N TYR A 89 3.18 -2.08 14.27
CA TYR A 89 4.21 -2.61 15.17
C TYR A 89 4.49 -4.06 14.76
N ARG A 90 5.55 -4.25 14.01
CA ARG A 90 5.97 -5.55 13.46
C ARG A 90 7.06 -6.14 14.35
N LYS A 91 6.66 -6.81 15.43
CA LYS A 91 7.57 -7.30 16.48
C LYS A 91 8.62 -8.27 15.95
N SER A 92 8.20 -9.24 15.14
CA SER A 92 9.12 -10.23 14.53
C SER A 92 10.15 -9.60 13.59
N PHE A 93 9.88 -8.39 13.07
CA PHE A 93 10.78 -7.65 12.18
C PHE A 93 11.53 -6.51 12.89
N ASN A 94 11.32 -6.34 14.21
CA ASN A 94 11.87 -5.22 14.97
C ASN A 94 11.61 -3.86 14.32
N LEU A 95 10.38 -3.66 13.79
CA LEU A 95 10.03 -2.54 12.90
C LEU A 95 8.75 -1.84 13.36
N LYS A 96 8.83 -0.50 13.44
CA LYS A 96 7.67 0.40 13.49
C LYS A 96 7.52 1.06 12.14
N GLN A 97 6.46 0.72 11.39
CA GLN A 97 6.18 1.32 10.09
C GLN A 97 4.99 2.28 10.19
N THR A 98 5.13 3.46 9.59
CA THR A 98 4.01 4.37 9.33
C THR A 98 3.78 4.43 7.83
N SER A 99 2.59 4.05 7.38
CA SER A 99 2.18 4.12 5.98
C SER A 99 1.17 5.25 5.79
N TYR A 100 1.46 6.16 4.86
CA TYR A 100 0.62 7.30 4.47
C TYR A 100 -0.08 6.98 3.16
N CYS A 101 -1.41 7.02 3.15
CA CYS A 101 -2.21 6.67 1.98
C CYS A 101 -2.91 7.87 1.35
N TYR A 102 -2.87 7.92 0.04
CA TYR A 102 -3.48 8.94 -0.79
C TYR A 102 -4.44 8.32 -1.80
N LEU A 103 -5.50 9.04 -2.12
CA LEU A 103 -6.34 8.77 -3.28
C LEU A 103 -5.77 9.52 -4.48
N ALA A 104 -5.61 8.84 -5.59
CA ALA A 104 -5.06 9.40 -6.82
C ALA A 104 -5.85 8.94 -8.04
N LYS A 105 -5.75 9.71 -9.12
CA LYS A 105 -6.24 9.34 -10.46
C LYS A 105 -5.06 9.07 -11.37
N LEU A 106 -5.23 8.09 -12.25
CA LEU A 106 -4.30 7.84 -13.34
C LEU A 106 -4.29 9.03 -14.30
N LYS A 107 -3.10 9.53 -14.67
CA LYS A 107 -2.92 10.51 -15.76
C LYS A 107 -2.56 9.78 -17.04
N GLY A 108 -3.43 9.86 -18.04
CA GLY A 108 -3.23 9.15 -19.30
C GLY A 108 -3.37 7.63 -19.17
N LYS A 109 -2.52 6.88 -19.85
CA LYS A 109 -2.52 5.41 -19.85
C LYS A 109 -1.38 4.90 -18.98
N SER A 110 -1.60 3.76 -18.30
CA SER A 110 -0.51 3.03 -17.64
C SER A 110 0.43 2.43 -18.70
N GLY A 111 1.73 2.53 -18.44
CA GLY A 111 2.78 1.93 -19.24
C GLY A 111 3.31 0.63 -18.61
N ASN A 112 4.56 0.30 -18.93
CA ASN A 112 5.24 -0.85 -18.37
C ASN A 112 5.78 -0.54 -16.96
N SER A 113 5.66 -1.50 -16.06
CA SER A 113 6.29 -1.45 -14.74
C SER A 113 7.81 -1.53 -14.86
N LYS A 114 8.51 -0.93 -13.90
CA LYS A 114 9.97 -0.97 -13.76
C LYS A 114 10.32 -1.57 -12.40
N PHE A 115 10.01 -2.84 -12.24
CA PHE A 115 10.22 -3.56 -11.00
C PHE A 115 11.69 -3.68 -10.63
N THR A 116 11.97 -3.63 -9.33
CA THR A 116 13.26 -3.97 -8.75
C THR A 116 13.54 -5.48 -8.91
N GLU A 117 14.79 -5.89 -8.70
CA GLU A 117 15.16 -7.32 -8.77
C GLU A 117 14.35 -8.17 -7.78
N ASP A 118 14.10 -7.65 -6.58
CA ASP A 118 13.29 -8.32 -5.55
C ASP A 118 11.83 -8.49 -5.99
N GLU A 119 11.23 -7.47 -6.59
CA GLU A 119 9.85 -7.51 -7.09
C GLU A 119 9.71 -8.45 -8.29
N ILE A 120 10.71 -8.50 -9.17
CA ILE A 120 10.77 -9.47 -10.28
C ILE A 120 10.85 -10.90 -9.71
N ARG A 121 11.75 -11.13 -8.73
CA ARG A 121 11.91 -12.44 -8.05
C ARG A 121 10.63 -12.86 -7.33
N ASP A 122 9.91 -11.93 -6.75
CA ASP A 122 8.68 -12.16 -6.02
C ASP A 122 7.44 -12.17 -6.94
N LYS A 123 7.66 -11.97 -8.26
CA LYS A 123 6.67 -12.02 -9.34
C LYS A 123 5.51 -11.06 -9.11
N PHE A 124 5.84 -9.77 -9.02
CA PHE A 124 4.84 -8.71 -8.96
C PHE A 124 4.13 -8.58 -10.30
N GLU A 125 2.81 -8.39 -10.24
CA GLU A 125 1.94 -8.21 -11.40
C GLU A 125 0.93 -7.12 -11.13
N PRO A 126 0.90 -6.01 -11.92
CA PRO A 126 -0.11 -4.98 -11.79
C PRO A 126 -1.43 -5.46 -12.39
N ILE A 127 -2.53 -5.24 -11.65
CA ILE A 127 -3.88 -5.57 -12.08
C ILE A 127 -4.84 -4.42 -11.77
N TRP A 128 -5.89 -4.30 -12.57
CA TRP A 128 -6.94 -3.30 -12.39
C TRP A 128 -8.27 -3.98 -12.11
N LEU A 129 -8.86 -3.72 -10.95
CA LEU A 129 -10.08 -4.36 -10.48
C LEU A 129 -11.15 -3.32 -10.13
N SER A 130 -12.41 -3.71 -10.23
CA SER A 130 -13.47 -2.91 -9.61
C SER A 130 -13.21 -2.74 -8.11
N TYR A 131 -13.70 -1.66 -7.53
CA TYR A 131 -13.56 -1.40 -6.10
C TYR A 131 -14.03 -2.58 -5.23
N LYS A 132 -15.15 -3.20 -5.60
CA LYS A 132 -15.72 -4.36 -4.89
C LYS A 132 -14.81 -5.59 -4.97
N GLU A 133 -14.23 -5.85 -6.14
CA GLU A 133 -13.27 -6.95 -6.33
C GLU A 133 -11.98 -6.70 -5.57
N ALA A 134 -11.45 -5.47 -5.59
CA ALA A 134 -10.27 -5.08 -4.84
C ALA A 134 -10.46 -5.31 -3.32
N LEU A 135 -11.58 -4.88 -2.75
CA LEU A 135 -11.92 -5.17 -1.34
C LEU A 135 -11.93 -6.66 -1.05
N ARG A 136 -12.53 -7.46 -1.94
CA ARG A 136 -12.60 -8.91 -1.77
C ARG A 136 -11.23 -9.58 -1.81
N LYS A 137 -10.29 -9.08 -2.63
CA LYS A 137 -8.92 -9.60 -2.67
C LYS A 137 -8.21 -9.48 -1.34
N PHE A 138 -8.41 -8.39 -0.60
CA PHE A 138 -7.83 -8.20 0.73
C PHE A 138 -8.51 -8.99 1.85
N SER A 139 -9.61 -9.69 1.56
CA SER A 139 -10.31 -10.59 2.49
C SER A 139 -9.95 -12.06 2.29
N ILE A 140 -9.10 -12.38 1.31
CA ILE A 140 -8.69 -13.76 1.01
C ILE A 140 -7.54 -14.15 1.96
N ASN A 141 -7.56 -15.39 2.46
CA ASN A 141 -6.43 -15.93 3.20
C ASN A 141 -5.21 -16.10 2.30
N THR A 142 -4.04 -15.76 2.85
CA THR A 142 -2.73 -16.01 2.23
C THR A 142 -1.87 -16.83 3.18
N THR A 143 -0.96 -17.64 2.64
CA THR A 143 0.04 -18.38 3.40
C THR A 143 1.15 -17.50 3.96
N SER A 144 1.37 -16.33 3.36
CA SER A 144 2.34 -15.35 3.83
C SER A 144 1.94 -14.80 5.21
N PHE A 145 2.79 -14.99 6.21
CA PHE A 145 2.59 -14.39 7.54
C PHE A 145 2.49 -12.86 7.45
N GLU A 146 3.47 -12.21 6.82
CA GLU A 146 3.49 -10.74 6.66
C GLU A 146 2.28 -10.25 5.86
N GLY A 147 1.94 -10.95 4.77
CA GLY A 147 0.76 -10.65 3.95
C GLY A 147 -0.51 -10.68 4.77
N ARG A 148 -0.71 -11.75 5.55
CA ARG A 148 -1.92 -11.98 6.33
C ARG A 148 -2.10 -11.02 7.50
N VAL A 149 -1.05 -10.74 8.27
CA VAL A 149 -1.17 -10.02 9.54
C VAL A 149 -0.91 -8.53 9.43
N TYR A 150 -0.24 -8.07 8.38
CA TYR A 150 0.13 -6.67 8.20
C TYR A 150 -0.34 -6.09 6.87
N ILE A 151 0.08 -6.68 5.73
CA ILE A 151 -0.12 -6.05 4.43
C ILE A 151 -1.60 -5.99 4.08
N MET A 152 -2.27 -7.13 3.98
CA MET A 152 -3.67 -7.18 3.55
C MET A 152 -4.64 -6.48 4.52
N PRO A 153 -4.52 -6.59 5.85
CA PRO A 153 -5.34 -5.81 6.78
C PRO A 153 -5.16 -4.28 6.63
N ARG A 154 -3.92 -3.82 6.40
CA ARG A 154 -3.63 -2.42 6.14
C ARG A 154 -4.30 -1.94 4.86
N GLU A 155 -4.10 -2.66 3.75
CA GLU A 155 -4.65 -2.28 2.44
C GLU A 155 -6.19 -2.30 2.45
N TYR A 156 -6.78 -3.27 3.12
CA TYR A 156 -8.23 -3.32 3.32
C TYR A 156 -8.76 -2.09 4.06
N ALA A 157 -8.08 -1.71 5.16
CA ALA A 157 -8.48 -0.53 5.95
C ALA A 157 -8.34 0.77 5.15
N PHE A 158 -7.26 0.93 4.38
CA PHE A 158 -7.09 2.08 3.49
C PHE A 158 -8.19 2.14 2.43
N LEU A 159 -8.47 1.02 1.77
CA LEU A 159 -9.49 0.98 0.73
C LEU A 159 -10.88 1.30 1.30
N LYS A 160 -11.21 0.78 2.49
CA LYS A 160 -12.48 1.13 3.17
C LYS A 160 -12.59 2.62 3.49
N GLU A 161 -11.53 3.23 4.01
CA GLU A 161 -11.54 4.65 4.33
C GLU A 161 -11.66 5.53 3.08
N ALA A 162 -10.96 5.16 1.99
CA ALA A 162 -11.00 5.88 0.71
C ALA A 162 -12.41 5.94 0.09
N ARG A 163 -13.29 4.99 0.43
CA ARG A 163 -14.68 5.00 -0.08
C ARG A 163 -15.42 6.30 0.24
N LYS A 164 -15.06 6.97 1.33
CA LYS A 164 -15.65 8.24 1.74
C LYS A 164 -15.32 9.36 0.76
N LEU A 165 -14.11 9.32 0.19
CA LEU A 165 -13.61 10.29 -0.79
C LEU A 165 -14.09 9.99 -2.21
N ILE A 166 -14.24 8.71 -2.56
CA ILE A 166 -14.66 8.28 -3.90
C ILE A 166 -16.15 8.59 -4.15
N LYS A 167 -16.97 8.64 -3.09
CA LYS A 167 -18.41 8.92 -3.18
C LYS A 167 -18.78 10.40 -3.11
N SER A 168 -17.82 11.25 -2.81
CA SER A 168 -17.98 12.71 -2.78
C SER A 168 -17.73 13.28 -4.17
#